data_bf2e9f4a9d97c3d615c431933bdfa4fa
#
_entry.id   bf2e9f4a9d97c3d615c431933bdfa4fa
#
_cell.length_a   1.000
_cell.length_b   1.000
_cell.length_c   1.000
_cell.angle_alpha   90.00
_cell.angle_beta   90.00
_cell.angle_gamma   90.00
#
_symmetry.space_group_name_H-M   'P 1'
#
loop_
_entity.id
_entity.type
_entity.pdbx_description
1 polymer ?
#
loop_
_entity_poly.entity_id
_entity_poly.type
_entity_poly.pdbx_seq_one_letter_code
_entity_poly.pdbx_strand_id
1 'polypeptide(L)'
;MIQAEGPNDVWCMDFKGYWYSDNEKIIPFTVRDLYSRKILEIRAVPTTSTENVRPILAGLFQKYGMPKVIRSDNGEPFSSSSNQLGLTKLSAWLISLGIRPDRTKPGTPGQNGSLERMHADMARELEKKISGGIPACQAAFDMWREEYNSIRPNEAIGMKVPDDLYQTSPRKYDRDPEEIIYPSSFCVRHITRRGLLKFKSHEIFVSNALNGFSVGLEEITESEFRLWLAEFLLGTVHLHTDSFVFINEDTGNTHSLTSG
;
A
#
# COMPACT_ATOMS: atom_id res chain seq x y z
N MET A 1 14.57 -5.98 -2.78
CA MET A 1 13.79 -5.40 -1.68
C MET A 1 14.33 -4.03 -1.36
N ILE A 2 13.47 -3.04 -1.24
CA ILE A 2 13.84 -1.66 -0.94
C ILE A 2 14.27 -1.57 0.53
N GLN A 3 15.46 -1.05 0.80
CA GLN A 3 15.94 -0.80 2.15
C GLN A 3 15.55 0.61 2.59
N ALA A 4 15.27 0.79 3.89
CA ALA A 4 15.03 2.09 4.48
C ALA A 4 16.34 2.66 4.99
N GLU A 5 16.74 3.83 4.49
CA GLU A 5 17.95 4.57 4.89
C GLU A 5 17.63 5.70 5.87
N GLY A 6 16.35 6.05 5.99
CA GLY A 6 15.84 7.07 6.89
C GLY A 6 14.35 6.88 7.22
N PRO A 7 13.82 7.71 8.17
CA PRO A 7 12.39 7.70 8.49
C PRO A 7 11.55 8.03 7.25
N ASN A 8 10.40 7.34 7.11
CA ASN A 8 9.45 7.49 6.01
C ASN A 8 9.97 7.06 4.62
N ASP A 9 11.13 6.40 4.54
CA ASP A 9 11.50 5.74 3.29
C ASP A 9 10.57 4.57 3.01
N VAL A 10 10.34 3.71 4.01
CA VAL A 10 9.45 2.55 3.88
C VAL A 10 8.56 2.44 5.11
N TRP A 11 7.25 2.46 4.90
CA TRP A 11 6.29 2.02 5.91
C TRP A 11 5.88 0.57 5.63
N CYS A 12 5.85 -0.25 6.67
CA CYS A 12 5.29 -1.60 6.61
C CYS A 12 3.88 -1.60 7.17
N MET A 13 2.95 -2.23 6.47
CA MET A 13 1.58 -2.41 6.95
C MET A 13 1.16 -3.87 6.86
N ASP A 14 0.36 -4.32 7.85
CA ASP A 14 -0.08 -5.71 7.94
C ASP A 14 -1.30 -5.84 8.85
N PHE A 15 -2.03 -6.96 8.72
CA PHE A 15 -3.09 -7.37 9.61
C PHE A 15 -2.60 -8.50 10.52
N LYS A 16 -2.64 -8.26 11.84
CA LYS A 16 -2.35 -9.29 12.84
C LYS A 16 -3.56 -10.18 13.05
N GLY A 17 -3.79 -11.20 12.20
CA GLY A 17 -4.86 -12.17 12.42
C GLY A 17 -6.15 -11.55 12.99
N TYR A 18 -6.88 -12.31 13.81
CA TYR A 18 -8.03 -11.78 14.54
C TYR A 18 -8.28 -12.54 15.84
N TRP A 19 -9.00 -11.88 16.77
CA TRP A 19 -9.62 -12.51 17.95
C TRP A 19 -11.00 -11.90 18.22
N TYR A 20 -11.68 -12.37 19.23
CA TYR A 20 -12.96 -11.83 19.66
C TYR A 20 -12.82 -11.16 21.04
N SER A 21 -13.47 -9.99 21.20
CA SER A 21 -13.71 -9.29 22.47
C SER A 21 -15.21 -9.03 22.57
N ASP A 22 -15.88 -9.62 23.57
CA ASP A 22 -17.33 -9.52 23.76
C ASP A 22 -18.18 -9.74 22.49
N ASN A 23 -17.85 -10.84 21.76
CA ASN A 23 -18.45 -11.21 20.49
C ASN A 23 -18.14 -10.28 19.30
N GLU A 24 -17.39 -9.20 19.48
CA GLU A 24 -16.91 -8.39 18.37
C GLU A 24 -15.58 -8.93 17.82
N LYS A 25 -15.50 -9.04 16.49
CA LYS A 25 -14.28 -9.44 15.80
C LYS A 25 -13.29 -8.29 15.77
N ILE A 26 -12.12 -8.50 16.33
CA ILE A 26 -11.03 -7.53 16.37
C ILE A 26 -9.95 -7.97 15.40
N ILE A 27 -9.70 -7.15 14.38
CA ILE A 27 -8.59 -7.34 13.44
C ILE A 27 -7.64 -6.15 13.60
N PRO A 28 -6.48 -6.30 14.22
CA PRO A 28 -5.51 -5.20 14.32
C PRO A 28 -4.87 -4.94 12.96
N PHE A 29 -5.09 -3.76 12.43
CA PHE A 29 -4.35 -3.20 11.30
C PHE A 29 -3.19 -2.38 11.84
N THR A 30 -1.97 -2.69 11.44
CA THR A 30 -0.75 -2.05 11.93
C THR A 30 -0.01 -1.36 10.80
N VAL A 31 0.51 -0.15 11.08
CA VAL A 31 1.41 0.58 10.20
C VAL A 31 2.64 1.00 11.00
N ARG A 32 3.82 0.70 10.48
CA ARG A 32 5.09 0.98 11.16
C ARG A 32 6.13 1.52 10.18
N ASP A 33 6.89 2.53 10.62
CA ASP A 33 8.09 2.97 9.93
C ASP A 33 9.19 1.92 10.05
N LEU A 34 9.78 1.52 8.92
CA LEU A 34 10.76 0.43 8.89
C LEU A 34 12.11 0.84 9.49
N TYR A 35 12.52 2.10 9.31
CA TYR A 35 13.81 2.60 9.79
C TYR A 35 13.81 2.80 11.30
N SER A 36 12.92 3.65 11.80
CA SER A 36 12.85 4.00 13.22
C SER A 36 12.19 2.96 14.10
N ARG A 37 11.51 1.97 13.50
CA ARG A 37 10.66 0.99 14.20
C ARG A 37 9.41 1.58 14.84
N LYS A 38 9.14 2.89 14.64
CA LYS A 38 7.97 3.56 15.20
C LYS A 38 6.69 2.97 14.66
N ILE A 39 5.79 2.61 15.57
CA ILE A 39 4.43 2.19 15.25
C ILE A 39 3.60 3.45 15.05
N LEU A 40 3.20 3.70 13.82
CA LEU A 40 2.41 4.86 13.44
C LEU A 40 0.92 4.66 13.77
N GLU A 41 0.43 3.42 13.62
CA GLU A 41 -0.95 3.05 13.93
C GLU A 41 -1.08 1.58 14.35
N ILE A 42 -1.99 1.32 15.27
CA ILE A 42 -2.63 0.03 15.51
C ILE A 42 -4.12 0.31 15.57
N ARG A 43 -4.85 -0.08 14.53
CA ARG A 43 -6.29 0.17 14.45
C ARG A 43 -7.08 -1.12 14.52
N ALA A 44 -8.03 -1.20 15.44
CA ALA A 44 -9.02 -2.25 15.45
C ALA A 44 -10.00 -2.03 14.30
N VAL A 45 -10.02 -2.92 13.30
CA VAL A 45 -10.96 -2.85 12.18
C VAL A 45 -11.86 -4.06 12.14
N PRO A 46 -13.11 -3.92 11.67
CA PRO A 46 -14.04 -5.05 11.57
C PRO A 46 -13.74 -5.95 10.38
N THR A 47 -13.18 -5.39 9.32
CA THR A 47 -12.81 -6.12 8.08
C THR A 47 -11.51 -5.58 7.48
N THR A 48 -10.89 -6.37 6.63
CA THR A 48 -9.64 -6.03 5.92
C THR A 48 -9.90 -5.30 4.60
N SER A 49 -11.00 -4.56 4.46
CA SER A 49 -11.38 -3.93 3.18
C SER A 49 -10.64 -2.62 2.92
N THR A 50 -10.54 -2.25 1.63
CA THR A 50 -9.97 -0.96 1.20
C THR A 50 -10.70 0.23 1.83
N GLU A 51 -12.02 0.13 2.00
CA GLU A 51 -12.87 1.16 2.60
C GLU A 51 -12.47 1.47 4.05
N ASN A 52 -11.99 0.46 4.79
CA ASN A 52 -11.49 0.65 6.15
C ASN A 52 -10.04 1.14 6.18
N VAL A 53 -9.18 0.64 5.29
CA VAL A 53 -7.75 0.94 5.31
C VAL A 53 -7.43 2.34 4.77
N ARG A 54 -8.06 2.74 3.66
CA ARG A 54 -7.77 4.03 3.00
C ARG A 54 -7.95 5.25 3.91
N PRO A 55 -9.06 5.40 4.67
CA PRO A 55 -9.21 6.54 5.60
C PRO A 55 -8.15 6.56 6.70
N ILE A 56 -7.73 5.39 7.19
CA ILE A 56 -6.67 5.28 8.20
C ILE A 56 -5.36 5.80 7.62
N LEU A 57 -4.96 5.34 6.43
CA LEU A 57 -3.75 5.79 5.77
C LEU A 57 -3.79 7.29 5.45
N ALA A 58 -4.93 7.81 4.96
CA ALA A 58 -5.09 9.24 4.71
C ALA A 58 -4.87 10.07 5.99
N GLY A 59 -5.45 9.64 7.12
CA GLY A 59 -5.21 10.27 8.42
C GLY A 59 -3.76 10.21 8.87
N LEU A 60 -3.06 9.10 8.61
CA LEU A 60 -1.63 8.97 8.89
C LEU A 60 -0.79 9.88 8.00
N PHE A 61 -1.14 10.01 6.71
CA PHE A 61 -0.44 10.91 5.79
C PHE A 61 -0.61 12.37 6.19
N GLN A 62 -1.79 12.76 6.68
CA GLN A 62 -2.02 14.11 7.22
C GLN A 62 -1.17 14.37 8.47
N LYS A 63 -1.09 13.38 9.38
CA LYS A 63 -0.40 13.50 10.66
C LYS A 63 1.12 13.44 10.51
N TYR A 64 1.63 12.52 9.72
CA TYR A 64 3.06 12.20 9.64
C TYR A 64 3.72 12.56 8.30
N GLY A 65 2.93 12.96 7.29
CA GLY A 65 3.36 13.08 5.91
C GLY A 65 3.45 11.72 5.21
N MET A 66 3.65 11.72 3.89
CA MET A 66 3.63 10.52 3.07
C MET A 66 5.00 9.81 3.05
N PRO A 67 5.04 8.46 3.12
CA PRO A 67 6.27 7.70 2.87
C PRO A 67 6.61 7.68 1.37
N LYS A 68 7.83 7.25 1.04
CA LYS A 68 8.21 6.95 -0.36
C LYS A 68 7.64 5.60 -0.81
N VAL A 69 7.64 4.64 0.09
CA VAL A 69 7.26 3.25 -0.17
C VAL A 69 6.34 2.72 0.92
N ILE A 70 5.32 1.96 0.52
CA ILE A 70 4.52 1.16 1.46
C ILE A 70 4.72 -0.31 1.12
N ARG A 71 5.23 -1.06 2.10
CA ARG A 71 5.41 -2.52 2.04
C ARG A 71 4.24 -3.23 2.71
N SER A 72 3.69 -4.22 2.02
CA SER A 72 2.63 -5.10 2.55
C SER A 72 2.88 -6.55 2.14
N ASP A 73 2.07 -7.45 2.66
CA ASP A 73 1.96 -8.80 2.14
C ASP A 73 1.23 -8.83 0.78
N ASN A 74 1.03 -10.05 0.24
CA ASN A 74 0.31 -10.27 -1.01
C ASN A 74 -1.19 -10.54 -0.82
N GLY A 75 -1.73 -10.32 0.38
CA GLY A 75 -3.14 -10.50 0.70
C GLY A 75 -4.01 -9.28 0.32
N GLU A 76 -5.33 -9.51 0.22
CA GLU A 76 -6.28 -8.40 0.12
C GLU A 76 -6.30 -7.57 1.41
N PRO A 77 -6.43 -6.23 1.31
CA PRO A 77 -6.70 -5.40 0.15
C PRO A 77 -5.44 -4.88 -0.56
N PHE A 78 -4.26 -5.36 -0.20
CA PHE A 78 -2.98 -4.82 -0.68
C PHE A 78 -2.63 -5.33 -2.07
N SER A 79 -2.98 -6.59 -2.35
CA SER A 79 -2.79 -7.24 -3.64
C SER A 79 -4.04 -8.01 -4.04
N SER A 80 -4.23 -8.20 -5.34
CA SER A 80 -5.30 -9.04 -5.88
C SER A 80 -4.71 -10.15 -6.73
N SER A 81 -5.01 -11.39 -6.37
CA SER A 81 -4.69 -12.56 -7.19
C SER A 81 -5.61 -12.70 -8.41
N SER A 82 -6.74 -11.99 -8.42
CA SER A 82 -7.76 -12.06 -9.47
C SER A 82 -7.42 -11.23 -10.71
N ASN A 83 -6.44 -10.34 -10.65
CA ASN A 83 -5.96 -9.62 -11.82
C ASN A 83 -4.44 -9.77 -11.97
N GLN A 84 -3.99 -9.89 -13.22
CA GLN A 84 -2.58 -10.14 -13.55
C GLN A 84 -1.64 -9.01 -13.12
N LEU A 85 -2.18 -7.80 -12.90
CA LEU A 85 -1.49 -6.66 -12.34
C LEU A 85 -1.24 -6.77 -10.83
N GLY A 86 -1.99 -7.63 -10.13
CA GLY A 86 -2.06 -7.58 -8.68
C GLY A 86 -2.50 -6.22 -8.14
N LEU A 87 -2.88 -5.25 -8.99
CA LEU A 87 -3.33 -3.93 -8.58
C LEU A 87 -4.69 -4.04 -7.89
N THR A 88 -4.82 -3.35 -6.77
CA THR A 88 -6.08 -3.09 -6.08
C THR A 88 -6.40 -1.60 -6.18
N LYS A 89 -7.64 -1.23 -5.85
CA LYS A 89 -8.00 0.20 -5.73
C LYS A 89 -7.10 0.93 -4.73
N LEU A 90 -6.69 0.24 -3.66
CA LEU A 90 -5.78 0.79 -2.66
C LEU A 90 -4.40 1.07 -3.25
N SER A 91 -3.80 0.09 -3.95
CA SER A 91 -2.48 0.27 -4.56
C SER A 91 -2.49 1.30 -5.69
N ALA A 92 -3.56 1.36 -6.50
CA ALA A 92 -3.73 2.40 -7.51
C ALA A 92 -3.80 3.80 -6.89
N TRP A 93 -4.53 3.95 -5.76
CA TRP A 93 -4.57 5.20 -5.00
C TRP A 93 -3.18 5.56 -4.43
N LEU A 94 -2.45 4.63 -3.84
CA LEU A 94 -1.09 4.90 -3.34
C LEU A 94 -0.16 5.36 -4.47
N ILE A 95 -0.22 4.70 -5.63
CA ILE A 95 0.55 5.08 -6.81
C ILE A 95 0.18 6.49 -7.26
N SER A 96 -1.09 6.86 -7.28
CA SER A 96 -1.52 8.22 -7.67
C SER A 96 -0.98 9.32 -6.75
N LEU A 97 -0.62 8.96 -5.51
CA LEU A 97 0.06 9.84 -4.54
C LEU A 97 1.59 9.82 -4.68
N GLY A 98 2.15 9.11 -5.65
CA GLY A 98 3.59 8.93 -5.80
C GLY A 98 4.19 8.06 -4.68
N ILE A 99 3.40 7.15 -4.10
CA ILE A 99 3.86 6.17 -3.11
C ILE A 99 4.03 4.84 -3.82
N ARG A 100 5.23 4.26 -3.76
CA ARG A 100 5.53 2.97 -4.40
C ARG A 100 5.02 1.81 -3.54
N PRO A 101 4.11 0.96 -4.04
CA PRO A 101 3.81 -0.31 -3.39
C PRO A 101 5.01 -1.27 -3.51
N ASP A 102 5.44 -1.86 -2.40
CA ASP A 102 6.46 -2.91 -2.33
C ASP A 102 5.83 -4.16 -1.70
N ARG A 103 5.96 -5.30 -2.33
CA ARG A 103 5.34 -6.55 -1.88
C ARG A 103 6.39 -7.51 -1.39
N THR A 104 6.10 -8.16 -0.26
CA THR A 104 6.96 -9.23 0.24
C THR A 104 6.91 -10.42 -0.71
N LYS A 105 8.08 -11.01 -1.00
CA LYS A 105 8.12 -12.22 -1.84
C LYS A 105 7.51 -13.40 -1.11
N PRO A 106 6.64 -14.20 -1.77
CA PRO A 106 6.11 -15.43 -1.18
C PRO A 106 7.27 -16.34 -0.71
N GLY A 107 7.13 -16.92 0.48
CA GLY A 107 8.13 -17.86 1.01
C GLY A 107 9.41 -17.24 1.58
N THR A 108 9.46 -15.93 1.81
CA THR A 108 10.59 -15.25 2.46
C THR A 108 10.20 -14.65 3.82
N PRO A 109 10.04 -15.46 4.87
CA PRO A 109 9.55 -15.01 6.19
C PRO A 109 10.46 -13.94 6.83
N GLY A 110 11.76 -13.91 6.53
CA GLY A 110 12.66 -12.89 7.04
C GLY A 110 12.36 -11.44 6.64
N GLN A 111 11.49 -11.23 5.64
CA GLN A 111 11.15 -9.90 5.14
C GLN A 111 10.19 -9.13 6.06
N ASN A 112 9.33 -9.85 6.80
CA ASN A 112 8.40 -9.31 7.79
C ASN A 112 8.73 -9.68 9.24
N GLY A 113 9.83 -10.41 9.48
CA GLY A 113 10.18 -10.95 10.79
C GLY A 113 10.19 -9.92 11.93
N SER A 114 10.53 -8.66 11.61
CA SER A 114 10.50 -7.60 12.62
C SER A 114 9.08 -7.10 12.94
N LEU A 115 8.15 -7.18 11.97
CA LEU A 115 6.73 -6.86 12.18
C LEU A 115 6.03 -8.03 12.89
N GLU A 116 6.35 -9.26 12.50
CA GLU A 116 5.87 -10.49 13.14
C GLU A 116 6.26 -10.54 14.62
N ARG A 117 7.51 -10.16 14.97
CA ARG A 117 7.95 -10.07 16.37
C ARG A 117 7.13 -9.05 17.15
N MET A 118 6.91 -7.86 16.62
CA MET A 118 6.05 -6.85 17.23
C MET A 118 4.63 -7.37 17.43
N HIS A 119 4.06 -8.06 16.43
CA HIS A 119 2.74 -8.68 16.52
C HIS A 119 2.68 -9.77 17.60
N ALA A 120 3.75 -10.57 17.76
CA ALA A 120 3.83 -11.58 18.80
C ALA A 120 3.86 -10.95 20.20
N ASP A 121 4.60 -9.85 20.36
CA ASP A 121 4.66 -9.11 21.63
C ASP A 121 3.31 -8.49 21.97
N MET A 122 2.68 -7.81 21.02
CA MET A 122 1.34 -7.24 21.18
C MET A 122 0.30 -8.31 21.53
N ALA A 123 0.32 -9.45 20.82
CA ALA A 123 -0.62 -10.54 21.09
C ALA A 123 -0.43 -11.10 22.50
N ARG A 124 0.81 -11.37 22.92
CA ARG A 124 1.12 -11.88 24.25
C ARG A 124 0.59 -10.97 25.35
N GLU A 125 0.58 -9.66 25.14
CA GLU A 125 0.17 -8.67 26.14
C GLU A 125 -1.32 -8.34 26.09
N LEU A 126 -1.95 -8.33 24.92
CA LEU A 126 -3.30 -7.80 24.71
C LEU A 126 -4.33 -8.82 24.24
N GLU A 127 -3.93 -9.83 23.43
CA GLU A 127 -4.88 -10.76 22.81
C GLU A 127 -5.69 -11.54 23.85
N LYS A 128 -7.02 -11.53 23.71
CA LYS A 128 -8.00 -12.20 24.61
C LYS A 128 -7.98 -11.74 26.06
N LYS A 129 -7.29 -10.63 26.37
CA LYS A 129 -7.21 -10.09 27.74
C LYS A 129 -8.08 -8.86 27.97
N ILE A 130 -8.66 -8.32 26.87
CA ILE A 130 -9.44 -7.09 26.89
C ILE A 130 -10.89 -7.42 26.63
N SER A 131 -11.78 -7.00 27.53
CA SER A 131 -13.22 -7.00 27.36
C SER A 131 -13.70 -5.59 27.08
N GLY A 132 -14.84 -5.42 26.37
CA GLY A 132 -15.42 -4.13 26.02
C GLY A 132 -15.38 -3.83 24.49
N GLY A 133 -15.14 -4.88 23.68
CA GLY A 133 -15.24 -4.80 22.24
C GLY A 133 -14.19 -3.91 21.57
N ILE A 134 -14.52 -3.39 20.36
CA ILE A 134 -13.62 -2.56 19.56
C ILE A 134 -13.14 -1.31 20.32
N PRO A 135 -13.97 -0.53 21.06
CA PRO A 135 -13.51 0.67 21.73
C PRO A 135 -12.45 0.40 22.81
N ALA A 136 -12.67 -0.66 23.62
CA ALA A 136 -11.72 -1.02 24.68
C ALA A 136 -10.41 -1.56 24.10
N CYS A 137 -10.48 -2.39 23.04
CA CYS A 137 -9.30 -2.87 22.33
C CYS A 137 -8.52 -1.71 21.71
N GLN A 138 -9.20 -0.72 21.10
CA GLN A 138 -8.53 0.45 20.54
C GLN A 138 -7.79 1.27 21.60
N ALA A 139 -8.43 1.52 22.73
CA ALA A 139 -7.79 2.23 23.85
C ALA A 139 -6.52 1.50 24.34
N ALA A 140 -6.59 0.18 24.44
CA ALA A 140 -5.43 -0.63 24.83
C ALA A 140 -4.33 -0.62 23.75
N PHE A 141 -4.68 -0.63 22.46
CA PHE A 141 -3.71 -0.50 21.37
C PHE A 141 -3.01 0.85 21.39
N ASP A 142 -3.76 1.93 21.66
CA ASP A 142 -3.18 3.27 21.72
C ASP A 142 -2.19 3.40 22.89
N MET A 143 -2.53 2.87 24.07
CA MET A 143 -1.62 2.84 25.23
C MET A 143 -0.38 2.00 24.95
N TRP A 144 -0.55 0.81 24.39
CA TRP A 144 0.56 -0.10 24.07
C TRP A 144 1.50 0.49 23.02
N ARG A 145 0.93 1.15 21.98
CA ARG A 145 1.68 1.84 20.94
C ARG A 145 2.52 2.98 21.52
N GLU A 146 1.93 3.78 22.41
CA GLU A 146 2.64 4.89 23.06
C GLU A 146 3.81 4.36 23.88
N GLU A 147 3.59 3.36 24.74
CA GLU A 147 4.64 2.73 25.52
C GLU A 147 5.75 2.13 24.63
N TYR A 148 5.37 1.43 23.55
CA TYR A 148 6.31 0.84 22.61
C TYR A 148 7.21 1.91 21.96
N ASN A 149 6.63 3.04 21.57
CA ASN A 149 7.34 4.08 20.86
C ASN A 149 8.25 4.94 21.74
N SER A 150 7.80 5.23 22.97
CA SER A 150 8.46 6.21 23.84
C SER A 150 9.27 5.62 25.00
N ILE A 151 9.02 4.34 25.36
CA ILE A 151 9.60 3.75 26.58
C ILE A 151 10.41 2.49 26.28
N ARG A 152 9.97 1.63 25.32
CA ARG A 152 10.61 0.32 25.09
C ARG A 152 11.87 0.44 24.24
N PRO A 153 13.07 0.12 24.76
CA PRO A 153 14.27 0.04 23.96
C PRO A 153 14.16 -1.06 22.89
N ASN A 154 14.67 -0.80 21.71
CA ASN A 154 14.63 -1.75 20.60
C ASN A 154 16.05 -2.10 20.14
N GLU A 155 16.40 -3.39 20.21
CA GLU A 155 17.73 -3.90 19.85
C GLU A 155 18.11 -3.57 18.39
N ALA A 156 17.14 -3.63 17.44
CA ALA A 156 17.39 -3.39 16.03
C ALA A 156 17.78 -1.94 15.71
N ILE A 157 17.61 -1.01 16.65
CA ILE A 157 18.00 0.40 16.54
C ILE A 157 18.96 0.83 17.65
N GLY A 158 19.77 -0.12 18.15
CA GLY A 158 20.82 0.15 19.11
C GLY A 158 20.31 0.51 20.51
N MET A 159 19.25 -0.15 20.97
CA MET A 159 18.61 0.07 22.27
C MET A 159 18.01 1.47 22.49
N LYS A 160 17.82 2.23 21.41
CA LYS A 160 17.04 3.48 21.43
C LYS A 160 15.54 3.18 21.42
N VAL A 161 14.74 4.15 21.81
CA VAL A 161 13.29 4.09 21.59
C VAL A 161 12.95 4.60 20.18
N PRO A 162 11.88 4.10 19.54
CA PRO A 162 11.48 4.52 18.20
C PRO A 162 11.34 6.04 18.03
N ASP A 163 10.83 6.73 19.03
CA ASP A 163 10.61 8.18 19.02
C ASP A 163 11.91 9.00 18.92
N ASP A 164 13.03 8.47 19.39
CA ASP A 164 14.34 9.14 19.27
C ASP A 164 14.83 9.24 17.81
N LEU A 165 14.36 8.35 16.95
CA LEU A 165 14.81 8.27 15.56
C LEU A 165 13.80 8.77 14.54
N TYR A 166 12.52 8.85 14.92
CA TYR A 166 11.48 9.19 13.97
C TYR A 166 11.35 10.69 13.77
N GLN A 167 11.17 11.08 12.52
CA GLN A 167 10.83 12.44 12.10
C GLN A 167 9.70 12.39 11.08
N THR A 168 8.82 13.40 11.09
CA THR A 168 7.74 13.48 10.11
C THR A 168 8.26 13.68 8.69
N SER A 169 7.55 13.14 7.70
CA SER A 169 7.92 13.28 6.30
C SER A 169 7.73 14.73 5.81
N PRO A 170 8.64 15.27 5.00
CA PRO A 170 8.43 16.54 4.31
C PRO A 170 7.35 16.46 3.21
N ARG A 171 7.00 15.25 2.74
CA ARG A 171 5.97 15.03 1.74
C ARG A 171 4.59 15.18 2.37
N LYS A 172 4.02 16.38 2.27
CA LYS A 172 2.71 16.68 2.87
C LYS A 172 1.57 16.04 2.08
N TYR A 173 0.50 15.70 2.77
CA TYR A 173 -0.75 15.23 2.22
C TYR A 173 -1.90 16.06 2.79
N ASP A 174 -2.53 16.85 1.94
CA ASP A 174 -3.71 17.64 2.32
C ASP A 174 -4.99 16.95 1.82
N ARG A 175 -4.98 16.48 0.58
CA ARG A 175 -6.08 15.78 -0.09
C ARG A 175 -5.56 14.95 -1.27
N ASP A 176 -6.43 14.10 -1.80
CA ASP A 176 -6.14 13.41 -3.06
C ASP A 176 -5.92 14.44 -4.19
N PRO A 177 -4.98 14.18 -5.11
CA PRO A 177 -4.77 15.06 -6.25
C PRO A 177 -6.03 15.10 -7.13
N GLU A 178 -6.45 16.30 -7.51
CA GLU A 178 -7.59 16.48 -8.42
C GLU A 178 -7.26 15.95 -9.82
N GLU A 179 -6.00 16.10 -10.22
CA GLU A 179 -5.50 15.65 -11.52
C GLU A 179 -4.05 15.19 -11.39
N ILE A 180 -3.71 14.11 -12.11
CA ILE A 180 -2.33 13.65 -12.25
C ILE A 180 -1.73 14.39 -13.44
N ILE A 181 -0.65 15.14 -13.21
CA ILE A 181 0.03 15.90 -14.25
C ILE A 181 1.04 14.98 -14.96
N TYR A 182 0.94 14.95 -16.28
CA TYR A 182 1.85 14.20 -17.15
C TYR A 182 2.69 15.14 -18.01
N PRO A 183 3.87 14.70 -18.52
CA PRO A 183 4.61 15.44 -19.52
C PRO A 183 3.75 15.78 -20.75
N SER A 184 3.98 16.93 -21.37
CA SER A 184 3.21 17.38 -22.55
C SER A 184 3.32 16.45 -23.77
N SER A 185 4.36 15.60 -23.81
CA SER A 185 4.53 14.56 -24.83
C SER A 185 3.63 13.35 -24.64
N PHE A 186 3.00 13.19 -23.44
CA PHE A 186 2.12 12.06 -23.17
C PHE A 186 0.69 12.35 -23.63
N CYS A 187 0.04 11.30 -24.13
CA CYS A 187 -1.39 11.36 -24.41
C CYS A 187 -2.17 10.88 -23.17
N VAL A 188 -2.89 11.79 -22.51
CA VAL A 188 -3.65 11.46 -21.29
C VAL A 188 -5.01 10.87 -21.65
N ARG A 189 -5.39 9.77 -21.02
CA ARG A 189 -6.69 9.11 -21.20
C ARG A 189 -7.27 8.68 -19.86
N HIS A 190 -8.59 8.74 -19.76
CA HIS A 190 -9.32 8.32 -18.58
C HIS A 190 -9.72 6.84 -18.69
N ILE A 191 -9.48 6.05 -17.64
CA ILE A 191 -9.90 4.65 -17.60
C ILE A 191 -11.38 4.56 -17.25
N THR A 192 -12.14 3.85 -18.07
CA THR A 192 -13.59 3.69 -17.89
C THR A 192 -13.92 2.88 -16.61
N ARG A 193 -15.20 2.90 -16.22
CA ARG A 193 -15.70 2.11 -15.07
C ARG A 193 -15.48 0.61 -15.21
N ARG A 194 -15.30 0.11 -16.44
CA ARG A 194 -15.02 -1.30 -16.73
C ARG A 194 -13.52 -1.62 -16.85
N GLY A 195 -12.65 -0.68 -16.48
CA GLY A 195 -11.20 -0.86 -16.59
C GLY A 195 -10.65 -0.78 -18.01
N LEU A 196 -11.42 -0.20 -18.94
CA LEU A 196 -11.05 -0.08 -20.34
C LEU A 196 -10.37 1.27 -20.62
N LEU A 197 -9.26 1.19 -21.35
CA LEU A 197 -8.61 2.30 -22.02
C LEU A 197 -9.22 2.46 -23.43
N LYS A 198 -9.76 3.64 -23.74
CA LYS A 198 -10.20 4.01 -25.10
C LYS A 198 -9.15 4.90 -25.76
N PHE A 199 -8.52 4.38 -26.79
CA PHE A 199 -7.44 5.08 -27.46
C PHE A 199 -7.32 4.71 -28.95
N LYS A 200 -7.22 5.71 -29.87
CA LYS A 200 -7.10 5.53 -31.33
C LYS A 200 -8.10 4.50 -31.91
N SER A 201 -9.40 4.59 -31.54
CA SER A 201 -10.46 3.65 -31.91
C SER A 201 -10.37 2.23 -31.36
N HIS A 202 -9.44 1.99 -30.46
CA HIS A 202 -9.28 0.71 -29.72
C HIS A 202 -9.89 0.79 -28.32
N GLU A 203 -10.41 -0.32 -27.83
CA GLU A 203 -10.87 -0.50 -26.45
C GLU A 203 -10.08 -1.64 -25.82
N ILE A 204 -9.14 -1.31 -24.94
CA ILE A 204 -8.19 -2.25 -24.36
C ILE A 204 -8.45 -2.37 -22.86
N PHE A 205 -8.68 -3.59 -22.38
CA PHE A 205 -8.82 -3.83 -20.95
C PHE A 205 -7.45 -3.67 -20.27
N VAL A 206 -7.39 -2.82 -19.25
CA VAL A 206 -6.18 -2.60 -18.45
C VAL A 206 -6.39 -3.16 -17.05
N SER A 207 -7.28 -2.56 -16.26
CA SER A 207 -7.60 -3.03 -14.91
C SER A 207 -8.81 -2.30 -14.33
N ASN A 208 -9.68 -3.05 -13.64
CA ASN A 208 -10.77 -2.47 -12.86
C ASN A 208 -10.26 -1.62 -11.66
N ALA A 209 -9.05 -1.87 -11.19
CA ALA A 209 -8.43 -1.11 -10.12
C ALA A 209 -8.14 0.35 -10.52
N LEU A 210 -8.00 0.61 -11.83
CA LEU A 210 -7.73 1.94 -12.39
C LEU A 210 -8.99 2.73 -12.72
N ASN A 211 -10.17 2.20 -12.41
CA ASN A 211 -11.41 2.93 -12.61
C ASN A 211 -11.36 4.33 -11.97
N GLY A 212 -11.63 5.34 -12.76
CA GLY A 212 -11.65 6.73 -12.33
C GLY A 212 -10.28 7.44 -12.37
N PHE A 213 -9.21 6.73 -12.71
CA PHE A 213 -7.89 7.35 -12.90
C PHE A 213 -7.65 7.77 -14.34
N SER A 214 -6.92 8.89 -14.47
CA SER A 214 -6.29 9.27 -15.75
C SER A 214 -4.91 8.65 -15.82
N VAL A 215 -4.55 8.11 -16.99
CA VAL A 215 -3.26 7.47 -17.27
C VAL A 215 -2.55 8.22 -18.39
N GLY A 216 -1.23 8.22 -18.37
CA GLY A 216 -0.38 8.78 -19.40
C GLY A 216 0.06 7.70 -20.38
N LEU A 217 -0.05 7.98 -21.69
CA LEU A 217 0.45 7.14 -22.77
C LEU A 217 1.67 7.82 -23.37
N GLU A 218 2.84 7.20 -23.23
CA GLU A 218 4.09 7.60 -23.86
C GLU A 218 4.28 6.78 -25.14
N GLU A 219 4.41 7.43 -26.26
CA GLU A 219 4.59 6.76 -27.57
C GLU A 219 5.99 6.14 -27.67
N ILE A 220 6.06 4.83 -27.99
CA ILE A 220 7.29 4.12 -28.36
C ILE A 220 7.37 4.00 -29.87
N THR A 221 6.25 3.55 -30.48
CA THR A 221 6.05 3.47 -31.92
C THR A 221 4.61 3.89 -32.23
N GLU A 222 4.22 3.95 -33.52
CA GLU A 222 2.84 4.28 -33.94
C GLU A 222 1.78 3.36 -33.32
N SER A 223 2.15 2.14 -32.95
CA SER A 223 1.26 1.09 -32.44
C SER A 223 1.56 0.62 -31.02
N GLU A 224 2.63 1.11 -30.40
CA GLU A 224 3.07 0.72 -29.07
C GLU A 224 3.22 1.92 -28.14
N PHE A 225 2.64 1.84 -26.96
CA PHE A 225 2.62 2.93 -25.97
C PHE A 225 2.92 2.40 -24.57
N ARG A 226 3.82 3.05 -23.85
CA ARG A 226 3.98 2.82 -22.40
C ARG A 226 2.80 3.45 -21.68
N LEU A 227 2.22 2.70 -20.74
CA LEU A 227 1.11 3.15 -19.90
C LEU A 227 1.63 3.50 -18.51
N TRP A 228 1.40 4.73 -18.10
CA TRP A 228 1.84 5.28 -16.83
C TRP A 228 0.67 5.65 -15.92
N LEU A 229 0.79 5.38 -14.62
CA LEU A 229 -0.05 5.99 -13.58
C LEU A 229 0.87 6.84 -12.69
N ALA A 230 0.68 8.13 -12.69
CA ALA A 230 1.63 9.09 -12.12
C ALA A 230 3.06 8.82 -12.66
N GLU A 231 4.02 8.58 -11.78
CA GLU A 231 5.41 8.30 -12.14
C GLU A 231 5.72 6.80 -12.33
N PHE A 232 4.69 5.94 -12.27
CA PHE A 232 4.87 4.49 -12.31
C PHE A 232 4.48 3.92 -13.67
N LEU A 233 5.42 3.21 -14.29
CA LEU A 233 5.18 2.45 -15.50
C LEU A 233 4.35 1.20 -15.18
N LEU A 234 3.15 1.11 -15.76
CA LEU A 234 2.26 -0.04 -15.57
C LEU A 234 2.51 -1.14 -16.59
N GLY A 235 2.90 -0.79 -17.80
CA GLY A 235 3.10 -1.75 -18.88
C GLY A 235 3.08 -1.11 -20.25
N THR A 236 2.91 -1.94 -21.30
CA THR A 236 2.86 -1.52 -22.68
C THR A 236 1.53 -1.88 -23.32
N VAL A 237 0.94 -0.92 -24.01
CA VAL A 237 -0.27 -1.07 -24.85
C VAL A 237 0.16 -1.36 -26.27
N HIS A 238 -0.40 -2.40 -26.88
CA HIS A 238 -0.17 -2.80 -28.29
C HIS A 238 -1.48 -2.68 -29.07
N LEU A 239 -1.55 -1.72 -29.98
CA LEU A 239 -2.78 -1.46 -30.75
C LEU A 239 -3.07 -2.54 -31.79
N HIS A 240 -2.06 -3.17 -32.39
CA HIS A 240 -2.26 -4.22 -33.39
C HIS A 240 -2.97 -5.47 -32.86
N THR A 241 -2.85 -5.73 -31.57
CA THR A 241 -3.42 -6.92 -30.91
C THR A 241 -4.50 -6.59 -29.91
N ASP A 242 -4.88 -5.31 -29.79
CA ASP A 242 -5.79 -4.81 -28.75
C ASP A 242 -5.44 -5.34 -27.36
N SER A 243 -4.14 -5.36 -27.06
CA SER A 243 -3.63 -5.98 -25.82
C SER A 243 -2.86 -4.99 -24.97
N PHE A 244 -2.85 -5.29 -23.68
CA PHE A 244 -2.02 -4.64 -22.69
C PHE A 244 -1.06 -5.67 -22.09
N VAL A 245 0.24 -5.41 -22.22
CA VAL A 245 1.31 -6.24 -21.64
C VAL A 245 1.82 -5.56 -20.39
N PHE A 246 1.69 -6.25 -19.29
CA PHE A 246 2.06 -5.75 -18.00
C PHE A 246 3.54 -5.98 -17.70
N ILE A 247 4.18 -4.98 -17.07
CA ILE A 247 5.55 -5.12 -16.57
C ILE A 247 5.49 -5.42 -15.07
N ASN A 248 5.86 -6.64 -14.70
CA ASN A 248 6.09 -7.00 -13.32
C ASN A 248 7.59 -6.80 -13.01
N GLU A 249 7.93 -5.69 -12.34
CA GLU A 249 9.33 -5.38 -11.97
C GLU A 249 9.96 -6.45 -11.07
N ASP A 250 9.14 -7.22 -10.31
CA ASP A 250 9.65 -8.24 -9.38
C ASP A 250 10.05 -9.56 -10.05
N THR A 251 9.53 -9.87 -11.23
CA THR A 251 9.77 -11.17 -11.89
C THR A 251 10.51 -11.05 -13.22
N GLY A 252 10.60 -9.86 -13.80
CA GLY A 252 11.09 -9.68 -15.18
C GLY A 252 10.19 -10.36 -16.24
N ASN A 253 9.04 -10.90 -15.83
CA ASN A 253 8.09 -11.56 -16.72
C ASN A 253 7.03 -10.59 -17.24
N THR A 254 6.85 -10.61 -18.54
CA THR A 254 5.76 -9.92 -19.24
C THR A 254 4.57 -10.85 -19.39
N HIS A 255 3.39 -10.43 -18.97
CA HIS A 255 2.14 -11.16 -19.17
C HIS A 255 1.23 -10.35 -20.10
N SER A 256 0.78 -10.96 -21.19
CA SER A 256 -0.15 -10.33 -22.14
C SER A 256 -1.60 -10.58 -21.78
N LEU A 257 -2.42 -9.52 -21.82
CA LEU A 257 -3.88 -9.58 -21.79
C LEU A 257 -4.39 -9.38 -23.21
N THR A 258 -4.97 -10.40 -23.78
CA THR A 258 -5.79 -10.28 -24.99
C THR A 258 -7.25 -10.13 -24.60
N SER A 259 -7.96 -9.19 -25.22
CA SER A 259 -9.42 -9.07 -25.09
C SER A 259 -10.07 -10.35 -25.66
N GLY A 260 -10.71 -11.16 -24.78
CA GLY A 260 -11.56 -12.28 -25.18
C GLY A 260 -12.97 -11.80 -25.46
#